data_426f24c6bccdff6991985928c8434e52
#
_entry.id   426f24c6bccdff6991985928c8434e52
#
_cell.length_a   1.000
_cell.length_b   1.000
_cell.length_c   1.000
_cell.angle_alpha   90.00
_cell.angle_beta   90.00
_cell.angle_gamma   90.00
#
_symmetry.space_group_name_H-M   'P 1'
#
loop_
_entity.id
_entity.type
_entity.pdbx_description
1 polymer ?
#
loop_
_entity_poly.entity_id
_entity_poly.type
_entity_poly.pdbx_seq_one_letter_code
_entity_poly.pdbx_strand_id
1 'polypeptide(L)'
;ALIEKSDYKGMNVEQLSHTLHKEEHALFVEMMKELNALEAEHILARDKRERYFFSKQLGYVVGKLRVNPKGFGFVEYDEGSFYVAPDKLRFALDQDEVYARSWTNNDGSREGEIVEVIKHNINNVVGVVKMREGRKYFLPDADIYNRPFKITNYDDFHLVHDSKVLVHIDSYGSTLKCHIEKEIGYKYDPGIDILSILLEKDITPEFPREV
;
A
#
# COMPACT_ATOMS: atom_id res chain seq x y z
N ALA A 1 -24.58 -13.44 -10.53
CA ALA A 1 -25.52 -14.42 -11.11
C ALA A 1 -24.90 -15.33 -12.19
N LEU A 2 -24.39 -14.81 -13.36
CA LEU A 2 -23.84 -15.67 -14.42
C LEU A 2 -22.46 -16.25 -14.01
N ILE A 3 -21.57 -15.42 -13.52
CA ILE A 3 -20.19 -15.77 -13.13
C ILE A 3 -20.16 -16.64 -11.84
N GLU A 4 -21.20 -16.63 -11.05
CA GLU A 4 -21.35 -17.45 -9.83
C GLU A 4 -21.70 -18.91 -10.10
N LYS A 5 -22.07 -19.25 -11.32
CA LYS A 5 -22.42 -20.62 -11.64
C LYS A 5 -21.19 -21.53 -11.55
N SER A 6 -21.37 -22.71 -10.98
CA SER A 6 -20.30 -23.69 -10.75
C SER A 6 -19.67 -24.23 -12.06
N ASP A 7 -20.38 -24.12 -13.17
CA ASP A 7 -19.93 -24.54 -14.50
C ASP A 7 -19.38 -23.40 -15.36
N TYR A 8 -19.25 -22.18 -14.81
CA TYR A 8 -18.71 -21.03 -15.52
C TYR A 8 -17.23 -21.22 -15.88
N LYS A 9 -16.93 -21.17 -17.17
CA LYS A 9 -15.56 -21.41 -17.72
C LYS A 9 -14.84 -20.14 -18.16
N GLY A 10 -15.37 -18.97 -17.77
CA GLY A 10 -14.90 -17.68 -18.24
C GLY A 10 -15.44 -17.32 -19.63
N MET A 11 -15.86 -16.08 -19.80
CA MET A 11 -16.34 -15.51 -21.05
C MET A 11 -15.63 -14.19 -21.33
N ASN A 12 -15.26 -13.96 -22.59
CA ASN A 12 -14.80 -12.64 -23.02
C ASN A 12 -15.99 -11.68 -23.21
N VAL A 13 -15.70 -10.42 -23.53
CA VAL A 13 -16.73 -9.38 -23.70
C VAL A 13 -17.80 -9.77 -24.73
N GLU A 14 -17.41 -10.33 -25.88
CA GLU A 14 -18.32 -10.71 -26.95
C GLU A 14 -19.27 -11.83 -26.51
N GLN A 15 -18.72 -12.85 -25.83
CA GLN A 15 -19.49 -13.97 -25.30
C GLN A 15 -20.45 -13.51 -24.19
N LEU A 16 -20.01 -12.59 -23.32
CA LEU A 16 -20.87 -11.99 -22.29
C LEU A 16 -22.00 -11.17 -22.92
N SER A 17 -21.69 -10.33 -23.91
CA SER A 17 -22.68 -9.53 -24.63
C SER A 17 -23.77 -10.41 -25.26
N HIS A 18 -23.37 -11.46 -25.95
CA HIS A 18 -24.30 -12.41 -26.57
C HIS A 18 -25.14 -13.16 -25.50
N THR A 19 -24.50 -13.66 -24.45
CA THR A 19 -25.17 -14.44 -23.39
C THR A 19 -26.14 -13.59 -22.58
N LEU A 20 -25.88 -12.30 -22.43
CA LEU A 20 -26.70 -11.36 -21.69
C LEU A 20 -27.69 -10.58 -22.56
N HIS A 21 -27.72 -10.86 -23.88
CA HIS A 21 -28.53 -10.13 -24.85
C HIS A 21 -28.28 -8.62 -24.85
N LYS A 22 -26.98 -8.24 -24.82
CA LYS A 22 -26.50 -6.84 -24.76
C LYS A 22 -25.77 -6.45 -26.06
N GLU A 23 -26.20 -6.97 -27.22
CA GLU A 23 -25.58 -6.68 -28.53
C GLU A 23 -25.98 -5.31 -29.09
N GLU A 24 -27.10 -4.75 -28.65
CA GLU A 24 -27.49 -3.39 -29.00
C GLU A 24 -26.46 -2.40 -28.42
N HIS A 25 -26.04 -1.42 -29.22
CA HIS A 25 -24.94 -0.49 -28.87
C HIS A 25 -25.09 0.16 -27.48
N ALA A 26 -26.30 0.66 -27.18
CA ALA A 26 -26.55 1.29 -25.87
C ALA A 26 -26.38 0.31 -24.69
N LEU A 27 -26.92 -0.90 -24.83
CA LEU A 27 -26.81 -1.96 -23.82
C LEU A 27 -25.39 -2.52 -23.70
N PHE A 28 -24.67 -2.59 -24.83
CA PHE A 28 -23.26 -2.98 -24.81
C PHE A 28 -22.39 -1.97 -24.04
N VAL A 29 -22.58 -0.67 -24.29
CA VAL A 29 -21.87 0.40 -23.56
C VAL A 29 -22.17 0.37 -22.06
N GLU A 30 -23.42 0.13 -21.68
CA GLU A 30 -23.82 -0.04 -20.28
C GLU A 30 -23.11 -1.24 -19.63
N MET A 31 -23.15 -2.40 -20.28
CA MET A 31 -22.44 -3.60 -19.81
C MET A 31 -20.94 -3.36 -19.65
N MET A 32 -20.29 -2.65 -20.59
CA MET A 32 -18.86 -2.33 -20.50
C MET A 32 -18.56 -1.41 -19.32
N LYS A 33 -19.42 -0.44 -19.02
CA LYS A 33 -19.26 0.43 -17.84
C LYS A 33 -19.33 -0.39 -16.55
N GLU A 34 -20.30 -1.30 -16.44
CA GLU A 34 -20.45 -2.18 -15.28
C GLU A 34 -19.24 -3.13 -15.12
N LEU A 35 -18.77 -3.74 -16.21
CA LEU A 35 -17.60 -4.61 -16.17
C LEU A 35 -16.35 -3.84 -15.71
N ASN A 36 -16.13 -2.63 -16.25
CA ASN A 36 -15.01 -1.77 -15.84
C ASN A 36 -15.11 -1.34 -14.38
N ALA A 37 -16.32 -1.03 -13.88
CA ALA A 37 -16.54 -0.70 -12.49
C ALA A 37 -16.20 -1.90 -11.58
N LEU A 38 -16.66 -3.11 -11.91
CA LEU A 38 -16.37 -4.32 -11.15
C LEU A 38 -14.87 -4.72 -11.19
N GLU A 39 -14.16 -4.41 -12.28
CA GLU A 39 -12.69 -4.54 -12.33
C GLU A 39 -12.01 -3.51 -11.43
N ALA A 40 -12.46 -2.24 -11.46
CA ALA A 40 -11.90 -1.18 -10.63
C ALA A 40 -12.15 -1.41 -9.12
N GLU A 41 -13.25 -2.08 -8.78
CA GLU A 41 -13.58 -2.52 -7.41
C GLU A 41 -12.89 -3.85 -7.02
N HIS A 42 -12.02 -4.40 -7.90
CA HIS A 42 -11.32 -5.68 -7.69
C HIS A 42 -12.23 -6.91 -7.50
N ILE A 43 -13.51 -6.81 -7.89
CA ILE A 43 -14.48 -7.91 -7.82
C ILE A 43 -14.23 -8.89 -8.97
N LEU A 44 -14.02 -8.37 -10.19
CA LEU A 44 -13.71 -9.14 -11.38
C LEU A 44 -12.26 -8.93 -11.81
N ALA A 45 -11.70 -9.93 -12.44
CA ALA A 45 -10.42 -9.87 -13.14
C ALA A 45 -10.48 -10.66 -14.44
N ARG A 46 -9.55 -10.35 -15.35
CA ARG A 46 -9.41 -11.07 -16.62
C ARG A 46 -8.22 -12.01 -16.58
N ASP A 47 -8.40 -13.17 -17.18
CA ASP A 47 -7.30 -14.10 -17.43
C ASP A 47 -6.47 -13.68 -18.67
N LYS A 48 -5.43 -14.45 -19.00
CA LYS A 48 -4.57 -14.22 -20.19
C LYS A 48 -5.31 -14.31 -21.54
N ARG A 49 -6.55 -14.80 -21.56
CA ARG A 49 -7.43 -14.90 -22.74
C ARG A 49 -8.55 -13.88 -22.71
N GLU A 50 -8.41 -12.81 -21.91
CA GLU A 50 -9.39 -11.73 -21.74
C GLU A 50 -10.78 -12.22 -21.26
N ARG A 51 -10.84 -13.35 -20.54
CA ARG A 51 -12.07 -13.88 -19.98
C ARG A 51 -12.27 -13.39 -18.56
N TYR A 52 -13.47 -12.95 -18.25
CA TYR A 52 -13.85 -12.46 -16.92
C TYR A 52 -14.10 -13.59 -15.94
N PHE A 53 -13.59 -13.41 -14.73
CA PHE A 53 -13.77 -14.28 -13.57
C PHE A 53 -13.91 -13.43 -12.31
N PHE A 54 -14.44 -13.98 -11.24
CA PHE A 54 -14.20 -13.37 -9.94
C PHE A 54 -12.69 -13.37 -9.63
N SER A 55 -12.20 -12.26 -9.09
CA SER A 55 -10.79 -12.07 -8.76
C SER A 55 -10.22 -13.24 -7.95
N LYS A 56 -10.97 -13.72 -6.97
CA LYS A 56 -10.60 -14.90 -6.16
C LYS A 56 -10.37 -16.19 -6.97
N GLN A 57 -11.10 -16.40 -8.04
CA GLN A 57 -10.95 -17.60 -8.91
C GLN A 57 -9.62 -17.59 -9.67
N LEU A 58 -9.04 -16.41 -9.87
CA LEU A 58 -7.73 -16.22 -10.52
C LEU A 58 -6.58 -16.05 -9.51
N GLY A 59 -6.88 -16.24 -8.20
CA GLY A 59 -5.91 -16.11 -7.12
C GLY A 59 -5.65 -14.67 -6.67
N TYR A 60 -6.48 -13.70 -7.09
CA TYR A 60 -6.38 -12.32 -6.63
C TYR A 60 -7.17 -12.13 -5.34
N VAL A 61 -6.59 -11.36 -4.42
CA VAL A 61 -7.20 -11.01 -3.14
C VAL A 61 -6.89 -9.57 -2.78
N VAL A 62 -7.78 -8.95 -2.03
CA VAL A 62 -7.52 -7.71 -1.29
C VAL A 62 -7.09 -8.10 0.12
N GLY A 63 -6.03 -7.51 0.61
CA GLY A 63 -5.50 -7.81 1.93
C GLY A 63 -4.59 -6.73 2.47
N LYS A 64 -4.15 -6.93 3.71
CA LYS A 64 -3.26 -6.02 4.42
C LYS A 64 -1.83 -6.53 4.38
N LEU A 65 -0.90 -5.68 3.96
CA LEU A 65 0.52 -6.01 3.90
C LEU A 65 1.17 -5.86 5.29
N ARG A 66 1.94 -6.86 5.67
CA ARG A 66 2.88 -6.82 6.81
C ARG A 66 4.29 -6.97 6.29
N VAL A 67 5.09 -5.91 6.42
CA VAL A 67 6.48 -5.91 5.99
C VAL A 67 7.40 -6.32 7.13
N ASN A 68 8.33 -7.23 6.85
CA ASN A 68 9.36 -7.64 7.79
C ASN A 68 10.61 -6.75 7.62
N PRO A 69 11.35 -6.39 8.69
CA PRO A 69 12.62 -5.64 8.60
C PRO A 69 13.66 -6.25 7.65
N LYS A 70 13.58 -7.55 7.37
CA LYS A 70 14.43 -8.22 6.37
C LYS A 70 14.02 -7.95 4.91
N GLY A 71 12.96 -7.14 4.69
CA GLY A 71 12.55 -6.66 3.38
C GLY A 71 11.53 -7.50 2.62
N PHE A 72 11.06 -8.62 3.15
CA PHE A 72 9.94 -9.38 2.62
C PHE A 72 8.64 -9.03 3.33
N GLY A 73 7.49 -9.49 2.82
CA GLY A 73 6.21 -9.25 3.47
C GLY A 73 5.28 -10.45 3.48
N PHE A 74 4.17 -10.29 4.18
CA PHE A 74 3.02 -11.18 4.14
C PHE A 74 1.77 -10.37 3.84
N VAL A 75 0.94 -10.85 2.94
CA VAL A 75 -0.40 -10.30 2.73
C VAL A 75 -1.39 -11.13 3.54
N GLU A 76 -2.03 -10.48 4.50
CA GLU A 76 -3.07 -11.04 5.36
C GLU A 76 -4.44 -10.73 4.75
N TYR A 77 -5.30 -11.72 4.61
CA TYR A 77 -6.66 -11.61 4.08
C TYR A 77 -7.58 -12.63 4.80
N ASP A 78 -8.87 -12.61 4.53
CA ASP A 78 -9.89 -13.38 5.30
C ASP A 78 -9.60 -14.88 5.41
N GLU A 79 -8.98 -15.48 4.38
CA GLU A 79 -8.74 -16.93 4.31
C GLU A 79 -7.32 -17.33 4.77
N GLY A 80 -6.51 -16.38 5.25
CA GLY A 80 -5.16 -16.65 5.75
C GLY A 80 -4.12 -15.61 5.31
N SER A 81 -2.91 -16.07 5.03
CA SER A 81 -1.83 -15.20 4.56
C SER A 81 -0.92 -15.91 3.57
N PHE A 82 -0.16 -15.16 2.80
CA PHE A 82 0.88 -15.68 1.92
C PHE A 82 2.11 -14.78 1.91
N TYR A 83 3.24 -15.38 1.60
CA TYR A 83 4.53 -14.73 1.52
C TYR A 83 4.67 -13.90 0.23
N VAL A 84 5.30 -12.73 0.35
CA VAL A 84 5.66 -11.86 -0.77
C VAL A 84 7.15 -11.53 -0.71
N ALA A 85 7.88 -11.90 -1.74
CA ALA A 85 9.32 -11.64 -1.84
C ALA A 85 9.61 -10.11 -1.97
N PRO A 86 10.82 -9.65 -1.57
CA PRO A 86 11.17 -8.22 -1.59
C PRO A 86 10.98 -7.54 -2.96
N ASP A 87 11.33 -8.22 -4.03
CA ASP A 87 11.18 -7.74 -5.42
C ASP A 87 9.73 -7.69 -5.91
N LYS A 88 8.82 -8.37 -5.21
CA LYS A 88 7.38 -8.43 -5.52
C LYS A 88 6.51 -7.54 -4.64
N LEU A 89 7.10 -6.82 -3.70
CA LEU A 89 6.40 -5.83 -2.86
C LEU A 89 6.02 -4.56 -3.62
N ARG A 90 6.59 -4.34 -4.80
CA ARG A 90 6.46 -3.09 -5.57
C ARG A 90 6.77 -1.89 -4.69
N PHE A 91 5.84 -0.94 -4.59
CA PHE A 91 5.99 0.28 -3.78
C PHE A 91 5.11 0.29 -2.53
N ALA A 92 4.60 -0.86 -2.12
CA ALA A 92 3.83 -1.00 -0.90
C ALA A 92 4.70 -0.83 0.34
N LEU A 93 4.11 -0.25 1.38
CA LEU A 93 4.67 -0.10 2.72
C LEU A 93 3.97 -1.04 3.70
N ASP A 94 4.52 -1.12 4.91
CA ASP A 94 3.85 -1.85 5.99
C ASP A 94 2.45 -1.28 6.24
N GLN A 95 1.49 -2.13 6.57
CA GLN A 95 0.08 -1.80 6.81
C GLN A 95 -0.73 -1.37 5.58
N ASP A 96 -0.15 -1.27 4.40
CA ASP A 96 -0.89 -0.90 3.19
C ASP A 96 -1.99 -1.90 2.87
N GLU A 97 -3.11 -1.39 2.36
CA GLU A 97 -4.15 -2.20 1.74
C GLU A 97 -3.78 -2.45 0.29
N VAL A 98 -3.68 -3.72 -0.08
CA VAL A 98 -3.12 -4.11 -1.37
C VAL A 98 -4.03 -5.08 -2.12
N TYR A 99 -4.06 -4.96 -3.44
CA TYR A 99 -4.55 -5.97 -4.35
C TYR A 99 -3.37 -6.83 -4.77
N ALA A 100 -3.44 -8.11 -4.47
CA ALA A 100 -2.33 -9.03 -4.65
C ALA A 100 -2.79 -10.33 -5.30
N ARG A 101 -1.88 -11.01 -5.99
CA ARG A 101 -2.12 -12.31 -6.60
C ARG A 101 -1.31 -13.37 -5.87
N SER A 102 -1.96 -14.44 -5.46
CA SER A 102 -1.33 -15.59 -4.81
C SER A 102 -1.37 -16.85 -5.67
N TRP A 103 -0.43 -17.74 -5.42
CA TRP A 103 -0.37 -19.09 -5.99
C TRP A 103 0.19 -20.06 -4.95
N THR A 104 -0.08 -21.34 -5.18
CA THR A 104 0.48 -22.42 -4.35
C THR A 104 1.62 -23.09 -5.11
N ASN A 105 2.77 -23.20 -4.49
CA ASN A 105 3.94 -23.90 -5.03
C ASN A 105 3.77 -25.42 -4.91
N ASN A 106 4.68 -26.18 -5.55
CA ASN A 106 4.65 -27.65 -5.53
C ASN A 106 4.88 -28.24 -4.14
N ASP A 107 5.52 -27.51 -3.23
CA ASP A 107 5.76 -27.89 -1.83
C ASP A 107 4.59 -27.54 -0.89
N GLY A 108 3.51 -26.96 -1.44
CA GLY A 108 2.34 -26.54 -0.68
C GLY A 108 2.45 -25.15 -0.05
N SER A 109 3.60 -24.46 -0.18
CA SER A 109 3.77 -23.08 0.29
C SER A 109 2.93 -22.12 -0.55
N ARG A 110 2.41 -21.07 0.08
CA ARG A 110 1.67 -20.01 -0.61
C ARG A 110 2.56 -18.78 -0.74
N GLU A 111 2.72 -18.35 -1.98
CA GLU A 111 3.45 -17.14 -2.34
C GLU A 111 2.59 -16.23 -3.21
N GLY A 112 3.02 -14.98 -3.34
CA GLY A 112 2.32 -14.04 -4.19
C GLY A 112 3.14 -12.81 -4.56
N GLU A 113 2.47 -11.91 -5.25
CA GLU A 113 2.98 -10.61 -5.66
C GLU A 113 1.94 -9.54 -5.44
N ILE A 114 2.37 -8.33 -5.11
CA ILE A 114 1.47 -7.17 -5.07
C ILE A 114 1.25 -6.70 -6.50
N VAL A 115 -0.01 -6.56 -6.88
CA VAL A 115 -0.42 -6.05 -8.19
C VAL A 115 -0.60 -4.54 -8.12
N GLU A 116 -1.26 -4.07 -7.05
CA GLU A 116 -1.59 -2.66 -6.84
C GLU A 116 -1.68 -2.34 -5.35
N VAL A 117 -1.32 -1.12 -4.97
CA VAL A 117 -1.59 -0.58 -3.64
C VAL A 117 -2.90 0.20 -3.72
N ILE A 118 -3.93 -0.33 -3.06
CA ILE A 118 -5.27 0.28 -3.02
C ILE A 118 -5.24 1.54 -2.15
N LYS A 119 -4.57 1.41 -0.98
CA LYS A 119 -4.47 2.50 -0.01
C LYS A 119 -3.17 2.42 0.76
N HIS A 120 -2.45 3.54 0.79
CA HIS A 120 -1.36 3.71 1.74
C HIS A 120 -1.92 4.08 3.11
N ASN A 121 -1.49 3.37 4.16
CA ASN A 121 -1.94 3.61 5.53
C ASN A 121 -0.88 4.33 6.38
N ILE A 122 0.36 4.42 5.91
CA ILE A 122 1.42 5.21 6.54
C ILE A 122 1.66 6.44 5.66
N ASN A 123 1.22 7.59 6.15
CA ASN A 123 1.43 8.89 5.52
C ASN A 123 2.47 9.71 6.26
N ASN A 124 2.59 9.49 7.58
CA ASN A 124 3.47 10.24 8.46
C ASN A 124 4.54 9.32 9.05
N VAL A 125 5.76 9.81 9.12
CA VAL A 125 6.92 9.05 9.63
C VAL A 125 7.71 9.95 10.57
N VAL A 126 8.00 9.46 11.76
CA VAL A 126 8.90 10.14 12.69
C VAL A 126 10.32 9.60 12.53
N GLY A 127 11.28 10.46 12.67
CA GLY A 127 12.69 10.12 12.63
C GLY A 127 13.59 11.28 13.03
N VAL A 128 14.87 11.08 12.86
CA VAL A 128 15.88 12.06 13.22
C VAL A 128 16.61 12.61 11.98
N VAL A 129 16.94 13.88 12.01
CA VAL A 129 17.83 14.49 11.02
C VAL A 129 19.27 14.27 11.44
N LYS A 130 20.02 13.61 10.61
CA LYS A 130 21.47 13.42 10.76
C LYS A 130 22.23 14.36 9.84
N MET A 131 23.37 14.82 10.29
CA MET A 131 24.29 15.63 9.49
C MET A 131 25.63 14.90 9.32
N ARG A 132 26.07 14.81 8.08
CA ARG A 132 27.38 14.25 7.73
C ARG A 132 27.97 15.05 6.56
N GLU A 133 29.20 15.54 6.72
CA GLU A 133 29.91 16.29 5.68
C GLU A 133 29.11 17.48 5.10
N GLY A 134 28.38 18.21 5.99
CA GLY A 134 27.54 19.36 5.62
C GLY A 134 26.21 19.00 4.91
N ARG A 135 25.88 17.70 4.79
CA ARG A 135 24.63 17.25 4.19
C ARG A 135 23.67 16.75 5.27
N LYS A 136 22.41 17.13 5.12
CA LYS A 136 21.31 16.65 5.97
C LYS A 136 20.69 15.38 5.35
N TYR A 137 20.38 14.38 6.16
CA TYR A 137 19.64 13.21 5.76
C TYR A 137 18.69 12.76 6.88
N PHE A 138 17.57 12.22 6.49
CA PHE A 138 16.54 11.73 7.41
C PHE A 138 16.74 10.24 7.68
N LEU A 139 16.67 9.85 8.94
CA LEU A 139 16.70 8.47 9.41
C LEU A 139 15.41 8.19 10.16
N PRO A 140 14.51 7.34 9.61
CA PRO A 140 13.27 6.98 10.29
C PRO A 140 13.55 6.19 11.57
N ASP A 141 12.63 6.26 12.55
CA ASP A 141 12.75 5.50 13.78
C ASP A 141 12.49 4.01 13.59
N ALA A 142 11.53 3.68 12.72
CA ALA A 142 11.19 2.30 12.41
C ALA A 142 12.08 1.74 11.30
N ASP A 143 12.65 0.56 11.51
CA ASP A 143 13.52 -0.15 10.56
C ASP A 143 12.72 -1.04 9.59
N ILE A 144 11.61 -0.51 9.09
CA ILE A 144 10.72 -1.20 8.13
C ILE A 144 10.75 -0.58 6.73
N TYR A 145 11.47 0.53 6.57
CA TYR A 145 11.54 1.26 5.31
C TYR A 145 12.77 0.87 4.51
N ASN A 146 12.58 0.03 3.50
CA ASN A 146 13.67 -0.44 2.61
C ASN A 146 13.99 0.55 1.49
N ARG A 147 13.65 1.83 1.65
CA ARG A 147 13.79 2.87 0.62
C ARG A 147 14.37 4.15 1.17
N PRO A 148 15.14 4.88 0.35
CA PRO A 148 15.64 6.18 0.77
C PRO A 148 14.50 7.20 0.86
N PHE A 149 14.64 8.10 1.83
CA PHE A 149 13.80 9.28 1.98
C PHE A 149 14.46 10.48 1.30
N LYS A 150 13.68 11.22 0.53
CA LYS A 150 14.08 12.51 -0.05
C LYS A 150 13.22 13.61 0.55
N ILE A 151 13.79 14.37 1.48
CA ILE A 151 13.13 15.52 2.08
C ILE A 151 13.31 16.73 1.16
N THR A 152 12.23 17.49 0.94
CA THR A 152 12.20 18.61 -0.03
C THR A 152 12.37 19.98 0.61
N ASN A 153 12.16 20.11 1.93
CA ASN A 153 12.08 21.39 2.64
C ASN A 153 12.99 21.51 3.86
N TYR A 154 14.17 20.89 3.84
CA TYR A 154 15.13 21.00 4.95
C TYR A 154 15.49 22.43 5.31
N ASP A 155 15.45 23.34 4.35
CA ASP A 155 15.91 24.74 4.53
C ASP A 155 14.83 25.64 5.17
N ASP A 156 13.59 25.14 5.25
CA ASP A 156 12.50 25.84 5.94
C ASP A 156 12.63 25.74 7.47
N PHE A 157 13.52 24.90 7.97
CA PHE A 157 13.69 24.61 9.40
C PHE A 157 15.15 24.80 9.85
N HIS A 158 15.33 25.26 11.09
CA HIS A 158 16.64 25.39 11.72
C HIS A 158 17.12 24.09 12.36
N LEU A 159 17.18 23.03 11.56
CA LEU A 159 17.51 21.69 12.04
C LEU A 159 19.00 21.54 12.34
N VAL A 160 19.28 20.86 13.43
CA VAL A 160 20.63 20.46 13.85
C VAL A 160 20.75 18.93 13.85
N HIS A 161 21.95 18.41 14.11
CA HIS A 161 22.16 16.98 14.27
C HIS A 161 21.30 16.44 15.41
N ASP A 162 20.57 15.35 15.15
CA ASP A 162 19.60 14.72 16.07
C ASP A 162 18.31 15.53 16.32
N SER A 163 18.00 16.56 15.53
CA SER A 163 16.63 17.11 15.49
C SER A 163 15.65 16.00 15.14
N LYS A 164 14.62 15.87 15.96
CA LYS A 164 13.51 14.93 15.77
C LYS A 164 12.40 15.60 14.99
N VAL A 165 11.96 14.98 13.92
CA VAL A 165 10.99 15.56 13.00
C VAL A 165 9.89 14.57 12.61
N LEU A 166 8.70 15.12 12.38
CA LEU A 166 7.60 14.45 11.68
C LEU A 166 7.69 14.81 10.21
N VAL A 167 7.73 13.82 9.35
CA VAL A 167 7.69 14.01 7.89
C VAL A 167 6.43 13.38 7.32
N HIS A 168 5.83 14.08 6.34
CA HIS A 168 4.73 13.58 5.55
C HIS A 168 5.23 13.01 4.23
N ILE A 169 4.68 11.88 3.79
CA ILE A 169 5.03 11.24 2.51
C ILE A 169 4.16 11.82 1.41
N ASP A 170 4.76 12.56 0.49
CA ASP A 170 4.08 13.17 -0.65
C ASP A 170 3.95 12.21 -1.85
N SER A 171 4.90 11.29 -1.97
CA SER A 171 4.94 10.36 -3.11
C SER A 171 5.64 9.05 -2.76
N TYR A 172 4.98 7.96 -3.14
CA TYR A 172 5.41 6.59 -2.92
C TYR A 172 6.07 6.04 -4.20
N GLY A 173 7.33 5.67 -4.11
CA GLY A 173 8.10 5.16 -5.25
C GLY A 173 9.39 4.45 -4.81
N SER A 174 10.35 4.31 -5.70
CA SER A 174 11.69 3.80 -5.37
C SER A 174 12.41 4.68 -4.33
N THR A 175 12.04 5.94 -4.26
CA THR A 175 12.42 6.91 -3.24
C THR A 175 11.15 7.53 -2.69
N LEU A 176 10.99 7.56 -1.37
CA LEU A 176 9.89 8.24 -0.71
C LEU A 176 10.18 9.74 -0.72
N LYS A 177 9.37 10.52 -1.46
CA LYS A 177 9.46 11.99 -1.44
C LYS A 177 8.60 12.50 -0.30
N CYS A 178 9.20 13.32 0.55
CA CYS A 178 8.59 13.77 1.79
C CYS A 178 8.90 15.24 2.04
N HIS A 179 8.07 15.87 2.87
CA HIS A 179 8.38 17.15 3.48
C HIS A 179 8.31 17.04 5.00
N ILE A 180 9.08 17.87 5.68
CA ILE A 180 8.99 18.02 7.14
C ILE A 180 7.73 18.82 7.42
N GLU A 181 6.82 18.22 8.18
CA GLU A 181 5.61 18.86 8.64
C GLU A 181 5.88 19.64 9.95
N LYS A 182 6.70 19.04 10.83
CA LYS A 182 6.98 19.62 12.13
C LYS A 182 8.30 19.14 12.70
N GLU A 183 9.06 20.05 13.33
CA GLU A 183 10.11 19.71 14.27
C GLU A 183 9.47 19.43 15.65
N ILE A 184 9.74 18.28 16.26
CA ILE A 184 9.11 17.83 17.49
C ILE A 184 10.04 17.91 18.71
N GLY A 185 11.33 18.16 18.51
CA GLY A 185 12.33 18.32 19.56
C GLY A 185 13.66 17.65 19.21
N TYR A 186 14.37 17.19 20.21
CA TYR A 186 15.62 16.45 20.05
C TYR A 186 15.44 15.00 20.44
N LYS A 187 16.25 14.13 19.82
CA LYS A 187 16.19 12.68 20.02
C LYS A 187 16.20 12.24 21.49
N TYR A 188 16.89 12.99 22.35
CA TYR A 188 17.09 12.62 23.76
C TYR A 188 16.24 13.46 24.72
N ASP A 189 15.30 14.25 24.21
CA ASP A 189 14.40 15.02 25.08
C ASP A 189 13.47 14.09 25.86
N PRO A 190 13.19 14.37 27.14
CA PRO A 190 12.25 13.58 27.91
C PRO A 190 10.86 13.54 27.28
N GLY A 191 10.30 12.35 27.13
CA GLY A 191 8.95 12.15 26.57
C GLY A 191 8.85 12.23 25.05
N ILE A 192 9.95 12.48 24.34
CA ILE A 192 9.97 12.56 22.87
C ILE A 192 9.53 11.23 22.21
N ASP A 193 9.85 10.10 22.84
CA ASP A 193 9.48 8.78 22.33
C ASP A 193 7.96 8.57 22.33
N ILE A 194 7.29 9.01 23.40
CA ILE A 194 5.83 8.93 23.52
C ILE A 194 5.18 9.86 22.49
N LEU A 195 5.68 11.09 22.39
CA LEU A 195 5.20 12.08 21.43
C LEU A 195 5.36 11.57 19.98
N SER A 196 6.48 10.93 19.69
CA SER A 196 6.75 10.31 18.37
C SER A 196 5.68 9.28 18.00
N ILE A 197 5.36 8.35 18.90
CA ILE A 197 4.35 7.31 18.69
C ILE A 197 2.96 7.92 18.46
N LEU A 198 2.59 8.95 19.21
CA LEU A 198 1.30 9.62 19.07
C LEU A 198 1.18 10.30 17.69
N LEU A 199 2.21 11.04 17.28
CA LEU A 199 2.23 11.78 16.03
C LEU A 199 2.25 10.85 14.80
N GLU A 200 2.96 9.72 14.83
CA GLU A 200 2.90 8.71 13.76
C GLU A 200 1.50 8.14 13.53
N LYS A 201 0.66 8.17 14.58
CA LYS A 201 -0.73 7.70 14.54
C LYS A 201 -1.75 8.83 14.36
N ASP A 202 -1.31 10.01 13.95
CA ASP A 202 -2.15 11.21 13.81
C ASP A 202 -2.90 11.59 15.11
N ILE A 203 -2.38 11.18 16.27
CA ILE A 203 -2.92 11.55 17.57
C ILE A 203 -2.21 12.82 18.03
N THR A 204 -2.90 13.95 17.98
CA THR A 204 -2.38 15.20 18.53
C THR A 204 -2.60 15.18 20.05
N PRO A 205 -1.54 15.16 20.90
CA PRO A 205 -1.73 15.27 22.33
C PRO A 205 -2.21 16.69 22.64
N GLU A 206 -3.44 16.83 23.10
CA GLU A 206 -3.91 18.06 23.76
C GLU A 206 -3.27 18.11 25.12
N PHE A 207 -2.14 18.82 25.26
CA PHE A 207 -1.63 19.18 26.57
C PHE A 207 -2.51 20.32 27.10
N PRO A 208 -3.13 20.16 28.28
CA PRO A 208 -3.82 21.27 28.95
C PRO A 208 -2.83 22.43 29.12
N ARG A 209 -3.24 23.62 28.73
CA ARG A 209 -2.43 24.84 28.86
C ARG A 209 -2.33 25.33 30.32
N GLU A 210 -2.29 24.45 31.28
CA GLU A 210 -2.16 24.79 32.67
C GLU A 210 -1.07 23.93 33.33
N VAL A 211 0.11 24.45 33.43
CA VAL A 211 0.90 24.62 34.68
C VAL A 211 1.92 25.72 34.44
#